data_66b90d53a86aa034c0889b005bc79369
#
_entry.id   66b90d53a86aa034c0889b005bc79369
#
_cell.length_a   1.000
_cell.length_b   1.000
_cell.length_c   1.000
_cell.angle_alpha   90.00
_cell.angle_beta   90.00
_cell.angle_gamma   90.00
#
_symmetry.space_group_name_H-M   'P 1'
#
loop_
_entity.id
_entity.type
_entity.pdbx_description
1 polymer ?
#
loop_
_entity_poly.entity_id
_entity_poly.type
_entity_poly.pdbx_seq_one_letter_code
_entity_poly.pdbx_strand_id
1 'polypeptide(L)'
;DNVRLPAEALIGEAGKGAKLMFEGLNSERLLAASAALGLGDYVLKKAVAYSLDRKPFGKPIGGYQALQHRLALAKAELEAARLMTYSAAERFDAGEDAGAHANMAKLLASRAAVAAMDAAIQTHGGYAFDRDYDIITLWPMIRLMEIAPINNEMLLNYIGEHVLGMPKSY
;
A
#
# COMPACT_ATOMS: atom_id res chain seq x y z
N ASP A 1 26.51 8.80 -24.47
CA ASP A 1 27.85 8.72 -23.88
C ASP A 1 28.55 10.08 -23.99
N ASN A 2 29.44 10.40 -23.05
CA ASN A 2 30.24 11.64 -23.01
C ASN A 2 29.44 12.97 -22.98
N VAL A 3 28.24 12.96 -22.39
CA VAL A 3 27.49 14.20 -22.11
C VAL A 3 28.26 14.98 -21.05
N ARG A 4 28.68 16.19 -21.36
CA ARG A 4 29.34 17.09 -20.41
C ARG A 4 28.32 18.02 -19.81
N LEU A 5 28.29 18.08 -18.48
CA LEU A 5 27.47 18.99 -17.70
C LEU A 5 28.36 19.98 -16.95
N PRO A 6 27.88 21.22 -16.72
CA PRO A 6 28.59 22.16 -15.86
C PRO A 6 28.63 21.67 -14.41
N ALA A 7 29.62 22.12 -13.64
CA ALA A 7 29.79 21.67 -12.23
C ALA A 7 28.58 22.00 -11.35
N GLU A 8 27.87 23.07 -11.68
CA GLU A 8 26.67 23.55 -10.98
C GLU A 8 25.45 22.64 -11.20
N ALA A 9 25.51 21.73 -12.20
CA ALA A 9 24.46 20.72 -12.40
C ALA A 9 24.51 19.59 -11.36
N LEU A 10 25.57 19.52 -10.53
CA LEU A 10 25.63 18.56 -9.43
C LEU A 10 24.62 18.95 -8.33
N ILE A 11 23.69 18.06 -8.03
CA ILE A 11 22.73 18.23 -6.94
C ILE A 11 23.32 17.62 -5.66
N GLY A 12 23.54 18.46 -4.64
CA GLY A 12 24.13 18.07 -3.37
C GLY A 12 25.64 17.86 -3.43
N GLU A 13 26.16 16.88 -2.70
CA GLU A 13 27.58 16.58 -2.61
C GLU A 13 27.96 15.33 -3.40
N ALA A 14 29.14 15.33 -4.00
CA ALA A 14 29.67 14.16 -4.68
C ALA A 14 29.74 12.94 -3.73
N GLY A 15 29.24 11.80 -4.17
CA GLY A 15 29.18 10.56 -3.37
C GLY A 15 27.98 10.44 -2.42
N LYS A 16 27.15 11.48 -2.26
CA LYS A 16 25.97 11.47 -1.35
C LYS A 16 24.62 11.34 -2.08
N GLY A 17 24.62 11.12 -3.39
CA GLY A 17 23.41 11.08 -4.21
C GLY A 17 22.39 10.01 -3.77
N ALA A 18 22.84 8.84 -3.34
CA ALA A 18 21.95 7.79 -2.85
C ALA A 18 21.14 8.25 -1.61
N LYS A 19 21.77 8.94 -0.67
CA LYS A 19 21.09 9.47 0.52
C LYS A 19 20.00 10.48 0.11
N LEU A 20 20.34 11.44 -0.74
CA LEU A 20 19.40 12.44 -1.28
C LEU A 20 18.22 11.79 -2.01
N MET A 21 18.50 10.78 -2.83
CA MET A 21 17.44 10.02 -3.50
C MET A 21 16.47 9.37 -2.51
N PHE A 22 16.96 8.70 -1.47
CA PHE A 22 16.12 8.04 -0.48
C PHE A 22 15.32 9.02 0.39
N GLU A 23 15.86 10.22 0.68
CA GLU A 23 15.13 11.30 1.34
C GLU A 23 13.97 11.79 0.47
N GLY A 24 14.20 12.01 -0.82
CA GLY A 24 13.16 12.38 -1.79
C GLY A 24 12.06 11.34 -1.94
N LEU A 25 12.39 10.06 -1.81
CA LEU A 25 11.41 8.96 -1.90
C LEU A 25 10.47 8.85 -0.68
N ASN A 26 10.64 9.64 0.38
CA ASN A 26 9.68 9.62 1.51
C ASN A 26 8.29 10.07 1.08
N SER A 27 8.19 11.17 0.33
CA SER A 27 6.92 11.67 -0.20
C SER A 27 6.26 10.68 -1.16
N GLU A 28 7.05 10.00 -2.01
CA GLU A 28 6.54 8.99 -2.94
C GLU A 28 6.00 7.75 -2.21
N ARG A 29 6.63 7.34 -1.10
CA ARG A 29 6.10 6.24 -0.26
C ARG A 29 4.76 6.62 0.38
N LEU A 30 4.61 7.87 0.85
CA LEU A 30 3.34 8.37 1.39
C LEU A 30 2.25 8.44 0.32
N LEU A 31 2.60 8.88 -0.90
CA LEU A 31 1.69 8.87 -2.04
C LEU A 31 1.24 7.45 -2.38
N ALA A 32 2.19 6.50 -2.46
CA ALA A 32 1.88 5.10 -2.73
C ALA A 32 1.02 4.47 -1.63
N ALA A 33 1.28 4.78 -0.34
CA ALA A 33 0.46 4.33 0.76
C ALA A 33 -0.98 4.86 0.64
N SER A 34 -1.14 6.14 0.35
CA SER A 34 -2.46 6.78 0.16
C SER A 34 -3.22 6.18 -1.03
N ALA A 35 -2.53 5.93 -2.15
CA ALA A 35 -3.13 5.28 -3.32
C ALA A 35 -3.58 3.84 -2.99
N ALA A 36 -2.75 3.07 -2.28
CA ALA A 36 -3.09 1.72 -1.84
C ALA A 36 -4.33 1.70 -0.94
N LEU A 37 -4.43 2.63 0.03
CA LEU A 37 -5.61 2.78 0.89
C LEU A 37 -6.87 3.10 0.08
N GLY A 38 -6.79 4.02 -0.88
CA GLY A 38 -7.92 4.38 -1.74
C GLY A 38 -8.41 3.21 -2.59
N LEU A 39 -7.49 2.46 -3.18
CA LEU A 39 -7.80 1.26 -3.95
C LEU A 39 -8.39 0.15 -3.07
N GLY A 40 -7.83 -0.08 -1.88
CA GLY A 40 -8.33 -1.05 -0.91
C GLY A 40 -9.76 -0.74 -0.45
N ASP A 41 -10.02 0.52 -0.10
CA ASP A 41 -11.37 0.97 0.27
C ASP A 41 -12.38 0.78 -0.88
N TYR A 42 -11.96 1.09 -2.11
CA TYR A 42 -12.83 0.95 -3.27
C TYR A 42 -13.27 -0.49 -3.48
N VAL A 43 -12.33 -1.44 -3.52
CA VAL A 43 -12.66 -2.85 -3.75
C VAL A 43 -13.44 -3.45 -2.59
N LEU A 44 -13.12 -3.04 -1.35
CA LEU A 44 -13.85 -3.48 -0.16
C LEU A 44 -15.30 -2.98 -0.19
N LYS A 45 -15.54 -1.72 -0.56
CA LYS A 45 -16.88 -1.15 -0.71
C LYS A 45 -17.70 -1.92 -1.75
N LYS A 46 -17.10 -2.26 -2.90
CA LYS A 46 -17.77 -3.07 -3.93
C LYS A 46 -18.10 -4.48 -3.43
N ALA A 47 -17.18 -5.12 -2.71
CA ALA A 47 -17.39 -6.45 -2.14
C ALA A 47 -18.53 -6.46 -1.12
N VAL A 48 -18.60 -5.46 -0.25
CA VAL A 48 -19.70 -5.31 0.72
C VAL A 48 -21.03 -5.15 -0.02
N ALA A 49 -21.12 -4.24 -1.00
CA ALA A 49 -22.34 -4.02 -1.77
C ALA A 49 -22.80 -5.30 -2.48
N TYR A 50 -21.90 -5.98 -3.17
CA TYR A 50 -22.19 -7.26 -3.82
C TYR A 50 -22.68 -8.32 -2.83
N SER A 51 -22.05 -8.41 -1.64
CA SER A 51 -22.43 -9.38 -0.62
C SER A 51 -23.83 -9.19 -0.05
N LEU A 52 -24.33 -7.96 -0.05
CA LEU A 52 -25.67 -7.60 0.42
C LEU A 52 -26.73 -7.86 -0.67
N ASP A 53 -26.38 -7.71 -1.94
CA ASP A 53 -27.28 -7.88 -3.07
C ASP A 53 -27.40 -9.37 -3.51
N ARG A 54 -26.30 -10.11 -3.55
CA ARG A 54 -26.23 -11.48 -4.03
C ARG A 54 -26.95 -12.47 -3.12
N LYS A 55 -28.03 -13.14 -3.61
CA LYS A 55 -28.92 -14.03 -2.84
C LYS A 55 -29.14 -15.39 -3.49
N PRO A 56 -28.12 -16.23 -3.74
CA PRO A 56 -28.27 -17.50 -4.46
C PRO A 56 -29.18 -18.52 -3.73
N PHE A 57 -29.33 -18.40 -2.40
CA PHE A 57 -30.13 -19.29 -1.55
C PHE A 57 -31.20 -18.52 -0.77
N GLY A 58 -31.76 -17.46 -1.34
CA GLY A 58 -32.86 -16.68 -0.77
C GLY A 58 -32.43 -15.63 0.28
N LYS A 59 -31.16 -15.63 0.73
CA LYS A 59 -30.62 -14.63 1.66
C LYS A 59 -29.29 -14.06 1.16
N PRO A 60 -28.94 -12.80 1.54
CA PRO A 60 -27.67 -12.21 1.15
C PRO A 60 -26.48 -13.06 1.59
N ILE A 61 -25.48 -13.20 0.71
CA ILE A 61 -24.24 -13.94 1.06
C ILE A 61 -23.44 -13.22 2.17
N GLY A 62 -23.59 -11.91 2.33
CA GLY A 62 -23.03 -11.13 3.42
C GLY A 62 -23.54 -11.56 4.82
N GLY A 63 -24.58 -12.39 4.92
CA GLY A 63 -25.02 -13.00 6.17
C GLY A 63 -24.18 -14.21 6.63
N TYR A 64 -23.20 -14.67 5.83
CA TYR A 64 -22.34 -15.79 6.22
C TYR A 64 -21.04 -15.30 6.87
N GLN A 65 -20.72 -15.81 8.07
CA GLN A 65 -19.55 -15.42 8.86
C GLN A 65 -18.23 -15.53 8.07
N ALA A 66 -18.08 -16.55 7.24
CA ALA A 66 -16.88 -16.76 6.44
C ALA A 66 -16.54 -15.55 5.54
N LEU A 67 -17.55 -14.86 4.99
CA LEU A 67 -17.38 -13.63 4.24
C LEU A 67 -17.26 -12.40 5.15
N GLN A 68 -18.11 -12.31 6.17
CA GLN A 68 -18.08 -11.19 7.12
C GLN A 68 -16.73 -11.03 7.79
N HIS A 69 -16.13 -12.11 8.31
CA HIS A 69 -14.84 -12.07 8.99
C HIS A 69 -13.72 -11.58 8.05
N ARG A 70 -13.70 -12.07 6.82
CA ARG A 70 -12.71 -11.68 5.81
C ARG A 70 -12.80 -10.17 5.48
N LEU A 71 -14.01 -9.67 5.22
CA LEU A 71 -14.24 -8.26 4.92
C LEU A 71 -13.97 -7.36 6.14
N ALA A 72 -14.37 -7.80 7.33
CA ALA A 72 -14.14 -7.08 8.57
C ALA A 72 -12.64 -6.96 8.91
N LEU A 73 -11.87 -8.05 8.73
CA LEU A 73 -10.43 -8.03 8.93
C LEU A 73 -9.74 -7.08 7.94
N ALA A 74 -10.09 -7.17 6.65
CA ALA A 74 -9.55 -6.26 5.64
C ALA A 74 -9.85 -4.78 5.98
N LYS A 75 -11.04 -4.47 6.49
CA LYS A 75 -11.37 -3.12 6.96
C LYS A 75 -10.50 -2.68 8.13
N ALA A 76 -10.32 -3.53 9.13
CA ALA A 76 -9.48 -3.21 10.29
C ALA A 76 -8.02 -2.95 9.90
N GLU A 77 -7.47 -3.76 8.99
CA GLU A 77 -6.10 -3.58 8.48
C GLU A 77 -5.95 -2.28 7.67
N LEU A 78 -6.93 -1.93 6.83
CA LEU A 78 -6.94 -0.64 6.12
C LEU A 78 -6.98 0.55 7.08
N GLU A 79 -7.76 0.49 8.15
CA GLU A 79 -7.80 1.58 9.15
C GLU A 79 -6.49 1.69 9.94
N ALA A 80 -5.89 0.59 10.35
CA ALA A 80 -4.58 0.61 11.00
C ALA A 80 -3.50 1.21 10.09
N ALA A 81 -3.49 0.82 8.81
CA ALA A 81 -2.57 1.37 7.81
C ALA A 81 -2.83 2.86 7.56
N ARG A 82 -4.08 3.30 7.59
CA ARG A 82 -4.49 4.70 7.45
C ARG A 82 -3.93 5.58 8.57
N LEU A 83 -4.09 5.14 9.82
CA LEU A 83 -3.54 5.85 10.98
C LEU A 83 -2.02 6.00 10.87
N MET A 84 -1.31 4.95 10.47
CA MET A 84 0.14 5.02 10.24
C MET A 84 0.48 5.98 9.09
N THR A 85 -0.31 5.98 8.01
CA THR A 85 -0.07 6.85 6.85
C THR A 85 -0.24 8.32 7.22
N TYR A 86 -1.30 8.67 7.95
CA TYR A 86 -1.51 10.04 8.41
C TYR A 86 -0.44 10.48 9.42
N SER A 87 -0.08 9.63 10.38
CA SER A 87 1.02 9.92 11.30
C SER A 87 2.35 10.18 10.59
N ALA A 88 2.63 9.42 9.52
CA ALA A 88 3.83 9.63 8.70
C ALA A 88 3.76 10.93 7.89
N ALA A 89 2.58 11.28 7.36
CA ALA A 89 2.36 12.53 6.62
C ALA A 89 2.49 13.75 7.52
N GLU A 90 1.91 13.74 8.72
CA GLU A 90 2.01 14.82 9.70
C GLU A 90 3.47 15.10 10.08
N ARG A 91 4.28 14.06 10.29
CA ARG A 91 5.72 14.20 10.56
C ARG A 91 6.47 14.81 9.38
N PHE A 92 6.13 14.34 8.17
CA PHE A 92 6.73 14.86 6.94
C PHE A 92 6.43 16.36 6.76
N ASP A 93 5.17 16.77 6.97
CA ASP A 93 4.72 18.16 6.87
C ASP A 93 5.35 19.06 7.96
N ALA A 94 5.62 18.49 9.13
CA ALA A 94 6.33 19.18 10.21
C ALA A 94 7.84 19.30 9.97
N GLY A 95 8.40 18.74 8.89
CA GLY A 95 9.83 18.73 8.61
C GLY A 95 10.64 17.78 9.51
N GLU A 96 9.98 16.85 10.20
CA GLU A 96 10.62 15.81 11.01
C GLU A 96 11.18 14.68 10.16
N ASP A 97 12.06 13.84 10.72
CA ASP A 97 12.47 12.60 10.07
C ASP A 97 11.29 11.61 9.99
N ALA A 98 10.67 11.58 8.83
CA ALA A 98 9.53 10.69 8.53
C ALA A 98 9.95 9.34 7.92
N GLY A 99 11.24 9.07 7.72
CA GLY A 99 11.72 7.90 6.97
C GLY A 99 11.20 6.57 7.50
N ALA A 100 11.30 6.33 8.80
CA ALA A 100 10.81 5.10 9.44
C ALA A 100 9.28 4.97 9.30
N HIS A 101 8.55 6.05 9.54
CA HIS A 101 7.08 6.07 9.47
C HIS A 101 6.58 5.90 8.04
N ALA A 102 7.22 6.55 7.04
CA ALA A 102 6.88 6.41 5.63
C ALA A 102 7.09 4.96 5.13
N ASN A 103 8.16 4.29 5.58
CA ASN A 103 8.40 2.87 5.28
C ASN A 103 7.32 1.97 5.88
N MET A 104 6.97 2.16 7.16
CA MET A 104 5.91 1.39 7.82
C MET A 104 4.54 1.66 7.21
N ALA A 105 4.22 2.92 6.89
CA ALA A 105 2.97 3.30 6.25
C ALA A 105 2.78 2.59 4.90
N LYS A 106 3.80 2.67 4.02
CA LYS A 106 3.75 2.03 2.70
C LYS A 106 3.64 0.51 2.81
N LEU A 107 4.39 -0.12 3.70
CA LEU A 107 4.33 -1.56 3.95
C LEU A 107 2.93 -2.00 4.38
N LEU A 108 2.37 -1.34 5.38
CA LEU A 108 1.04 -1.69 5.92
C LEU A 108 -0.07 -1.43 4.90
N ALA A 109 -0.05 -0.27 4.23
CA ALA A 109 -1.08 0.11 3.27
C ALA A 109 -1.11 -0.82 2.06
N SER A 110 0.05 -1.17 1.48
CA SER A 110 0.12 -2.09 0.34
C SER A 110 -0.37 -3.49 0.70
N ARG A 111 -0.01 -4.03 1.86
CA ARG A 111 -0.48 -5.34 2.34
C ARG A 111 -1.98 -5.35 2.61
N ALA A 112 -2.49 -4.31 3.28
CA ALA A 112 -3.91 -4.17 3.56
C ALA A 112 -4.75 -4.07 2.26
N ALA A 113 -4.25 -3.33 1.25
CA ALA A 113 -4.90 -3.24 -0.04
C ALA A 113 -4.94 -4.59 -0.78
N VAL A 114 -3.86 -5.37 -0.75
CA VAL A 114 -3.82 -6.73 -1.33
C VAL A 114 -4.80 -7.66 -0.59
N ALA A 115 -4.85 -7.61 0.74
CA ALA A 115 -5.80 -8.39 1.54
C ALA A 115 -7.26 -8.01 1.23
N ALA A 116 -7.55 -6.71 1.08
CA ALA A 116 -8.87 -6.23 0.68
C ALA A 116 -9.26 -6.69 -0.73
N MET A 117 -8.32 -6.67 -1.66
CA MET A 117 -8.52 -7.18 -3.02
C MET A 117 -8.81 -8.69 -3.03
N ASP A 118 -8.03 -9.48 -2.30
CA ASP A 118 -8.26 -10.92 -2.19
C ASP A 118 -9.65 -11.22 -1.57
N ALA A 119 -10.03 -10.47 -0.54
CA ALA A 119 -11.36 -10.56 0.05
C ALA A 119 -12.46 -10.19 -0.95
N ALA A 120 -12.24 -9.17 -1.79
CA ALA A 120 -13.20 -8.75 -2.81
C ALA A 120 -13.35 -9.79 -3.93
N ILE A 121 -12.24 -10.34 -4.43
CA ILE A 121 -12.24 -11.42 -5.43
C ILE A 121 -13.01 -12.64 -4.88
N GLN A 122 -12.70 -13.07 -3.67
CA GLN A 122 -13.37 -14.21 -3.04
C GLN A 122 -14.86 -13.97 -2.84
N THR A 123 -15.27 -12.75 -2.50
CA THR A 123 -16.68 -12.38 -2.28
C THR A 123 -17.48 -12.41 -3.57
N HIS A 124 -16.92 -11.92 -4.68
CA HIS A 124 -17.57 -11.94 -5.99
C HIS A 124 -17.51 -13.33 -6.66
N GLY A 125 -16.55 -14.18 -6.28
CA GLY A 125 -16.34 -15.47 -6.93
C GLY A 125 -16.00 -15.30 -8.42
N GLY A 126 -16.63 -16.07 -9.30
CA GLY A 126 -16.41 -15.97 -10.74
C GLY A 126 -16.69 -14.59 -11.34
N TYR A 127 -17.63 -13.84 -10.78
CA TYR A 127 -17.95 -12.48 -11.23
C TYR A 127 -16.81 -11.46 -10.94
N ALA A 128 -15.87 -11.75 -10.07
CA ALA A 128 -14.69 -10.92 -9.91
C ALA A 128 -13.87 -10.77 -11.20
N PHE A 129 -13.92 -11.76 -12.10
CA PHE A 129 -13.18 -11.79 -13.35
C PHE A 129 -13.92 -11.13 -14.52
N ASP A 130 -15.18 -10.74 -14.31
CA ASP A 130 -15.95 -9.95 -15.25
C ASP A 130 -15.58 -8.48 -15.13
N ARG A 131 -15.27 -7.83 -16.27
CA ARG A 131 -14.83 -6.42 -16.31
C ARG A 131 -15.92 -5.45 -15.84
N ASP A 132 -17.18 -5.79 -15.95
CA ASP A 132 -18.29 -4.94 -15.52
C ASP A 132 -18.31 -4.74 -13.99
N TYR A 133 -17.66 -5.64 -13.24
CA TYR A 133 -17.51 -5.50 -11.78
C TYR A 133 -16.27 -4.72 -11.35
N ASP A 134 -15.34 -4.41 -12.25
CA ASP A 134 -14.10 -3.65 -11.99
C ASP A 134 -13.13 -4.25 -10.93
N ILE A 135 -13.34 -5.48 -10.51
CA ILE A 135 -12.50 -6.07 -9.46
C ILE A 135 -11.15 -6.50 -10.05
N ILE A 136 -11.16 -7.44 -10.99
CA ILE A 136 -9.89 -7.98 -11.54
C ILE A 136 -9.07 -6.93 -12.30
N THR A 137 -9.71 -5.91 -12.86
CA THR A 137 -9.03 -4.83 -13.59
C THR A 137 -8.10 -4.01 -12.71
N LEU A 138 -8.38 -3.95 -11.39
CA LEU A 138 -7.57 -3.22 -10.42
C LEU A 138 -6.44 -4.07 -9.81
N TRP A 139 -6.48 -5.39 -9.99
CA TRP A 139 -5.48 -6.29 -9.42
C TRP A 139 -4.03 -5.90 -9.74
N PRO A 140 -3.66 -5.63 -11.00
CA PRO A 140 -2.27 -5.28 -11.33
C PRO A 140 -1.80 -4.02 -10.60
N MET A 141 -2.65 -3.01 -10.47
CA MET A 141 -2.33 -1.76 -9.78
C MET A 141 -2.16 -1.99 -8.28
N ILE A 142 -3.06 -2.72 -7.64
CA ILE A 142 -2.96 -3.03 -6.21
C ILE A 142 -1.73 -3.90 -5.92
N ARG A 143 -1.45 -4.89 -6.76
CA ARG A 143 -0.25 -5.73 -6.61
C ARG A 143 1.05 -4.94 -6.81
N LEU A 144 1.04 -3.96 -7.72
CA LEU A 144 2.18 -3.07 -7.94
C LEU A 144 2.54 -2.27 -6.68
N MET A 145 1.58 -1.95 -5.81
CA MET A 145 1.84 -1.21 -4.57
C MET A 145 2.77 -1.97 -3.60
N GLU A 146 2.90 -3.28 -3.70
CA GLU A 146 3.91 -4.02 -2.91
C GLU A 146 5.32 -3.96 -3.51
N ILE A 147 5.45 -3.56 -4.79
CA ILE A 147 6.70 -3.57 -5.55
C ILE A 147 7.28 -2.15 -5.67
N ALA A 148 6.46 -1.16 -5.99
CA ALA A 148 6.87 0.21 -6.27
C ALA A 148 6.40 1.19 -5.17
N PRO A 149 7.07 2.35 -4.97
CA PRO A 149 8.36 2.76 -5.54
C PRO A 149 9.56 2.01 -4.95
N ILE A 150 9.39 1.36 -3.81
CA ILE A 150 10.34 0.47 -3.14
C ILE A 150 9.57 -0.78 -2.72
N ASN A 151 10.12 -1.96 -2.97
CA ASN A 151 9.46 -3.22 -2.62
C ASN A 151 9.38 -3.45 -1.11
N ASN A 152 8.42 -4.26 -0.68
CA ASN A 152 8.14 -4.48 0.74
C ASN A 152 9.33 -5.14 1.47
N GLU A 153 10.14 -5.94 0.80
CA GLU A 153 11.34 -6.58 1.35
C GLU A 153 12.38 -5.54 1.74
N MET A 154 12.61 -4.53 0.89
CA MET A 154 13.53 -3.43 1.21
C MET A 154 13.00 -2.55 2.37
N LEU A 155 11.68 -2.38 2.49
CA LEU A 155 11.10 -1.69 3.63
C LEU A 155 11.32 -2.47 4.93
N LEU A 156 11.18 -3.80 4.89
CA LEU A 156 11.46 -4.67 6.03
C LEU A 156 12.93 -4.64 6.42
N ASN A 157 13.85 -4.64 5.44
CA ASN A 157 15.28 -4.47 5.70
C ASN A 157 15.57 -3.13 6.42
N TYR A 158 14.97 -2.04 5.93
CA TYR A 158 15.11 -0.73 6.59
C TYR A 158 14.59 -0.76 8.03
N ILE A 159 13.43 -1.33 8.27
CA ILE A 159 12.84 -1.44 9.61
C ILE A 159 13.75 -2.29 10.51
N GLY A 160 14.25 -3.41 10.02
CA GLY A 160 15.17 -4.26 10.76
C GLY A 160 16.45 -3.52 11.17
N GLU A 161 17.10 -2.86 10.23
CA GLU A 161 18.37 -2.17 10.45
C GLU A 161 18.21 -0.88 11.26
N HIS A 162 17.30 0.01 10.84
CA HIS A 162 17.26 1.37 11.37
C HIS A 162 16.24 1.60 12.50
N VAL A 163 15.21 0.76 12.62
CA VAL A 163 14.23 0.87 13.71
C VAL A 163 14.52 -0.11 14.83
N LEU A 164 14.86 -1.36 14.48
CA LEU A 164 15.13 -2.40 15.47
C LEU A 164 16.62 -2.49 15.86
N GLY A 165 17.53 -1.81 15.16
CA GLY A 165 18.96 -1.84 15.43
C GLY A 165 19.63 -3.17 15.08
N MET A 166 19.05 -3.94 14.18
CA MET A 166 19.62 -5.23 13.74
C MET A 166 20.79 -5.01 12.78
N PRO A 167 21.73 -5.97 12.69
CA PRO A 167 22.80 -5.90 11.70
C PRO A 167 22.26 -5.85 10.27
N LYS A 168 22.94 -5.12 9.40
CA LYS A 168 22.64 -5.07 7.98
C LYS A 168 22.71 -6.46 7.36
N SER A 169 21.69 -6.84 6.56
CA SER A 169 21.53 -8.20 6.02
C SER A 169 21.99 -8.36 4.57
N TYR A 170 22.48 -7.30 3.91
CA TYR A 170 22.88 -7.29 2.50
C TYR A 170 24.07 -6.37 2.23
#